data_a49e9eba4cee3414de975034d3bbd2fd
#
_entry.id   a49e9eba4cee3414de975034d3bbd2fd
#
_cell.length_a   1.000
_cell.length_b   1.000
_cell.length_c   1.000
_cell.angle_alpha   90.00
_cell.angle_beta   90.00
_cell.angle_gamma   90.00
#
_symmetry.space_group_name_H-M   'P 1'
#
loop_
_entity.id
_entity.type
_entity.pdbx_description
1 polymer ?
#
loop_
_entity_poly.entity_id
_entity_poly.type
_entity_poly.pdbx_seq_one_letter_code
_entity_poly.pdbx_strand_id
1 'polypeptide(L)'
;TCNGGNDGTITATMATPAAGINDNPVYTYTLTGTTVGGVPVNMGPQPSPLFSGLEASDINGYTVVVTSARGCAETKTVIVDEPGLIMVPAPAVVQFRCTTGNTNNLATITVDPTLITGGSGNYVNYEFIKLGTTNTQLYFGPNNVYTEADLSGGSYIVNVYDDKGCAGTTTTPIAIAPYIALDQVSVAINQAITCTNLEDIT
;
A
#
# COMPACT_ATOMS: atom_id res chain seq x y z
N THR A 1 -1.86 -11.19 -6.11
CA THR A 1 -0.49 -11.35 -5.56
C THR A 1 0.00 -10.03 -5.02
N CYS A 2 0.37 -10.01 -3.76
CA CYS A 2 1.04 -8.87 -3.13
C CYS A 2 2.53 -9.18 -3.00
N ASN A 3 3.35 -8.17 -2.77
CA ASN A 3 4.75 -8.36 -2.42
C ASN A 3 4.88 -9.26 -1.18
N GLY A 4 5.78 -10.26 -1.23
CA GLY A 4 5.91 -11.27 -0.20
C GLY A 4 4.76 -12.29 -0.14
N GLY A 5 3.86 -12.29 -1.12
CA GLY A 5 2.77 -13.28 -1.20
C GLY A 5 3.25 -14.66 -1.63
N ASN A 6 2.53 -15.71 -1.20
CA ASN A 6 2.81 -17.11 -1.54
C ASN A 6 1.66 -17.74 -2.35
N ASP A 7 1.05 -16.99 -3.25
CA ASP A 7 -0.08 -17.41 -4.09
C ASP A 7 0.30 -17.70 -5.54
N GLY A 8 1.61 -17.72 -5.86
CA GLY A 8 2.13 -18.08 -7.16
C GLY A 8 1.80 -19.51 -7.53
N THR A 9 1.61 -19.74 -8.83
CA THR A 9 1.35 -21.08 -9.38
C THR A 9 2.16 -21.31 -10.64
N ILE A 10 2.63 -22.55 -10.82
CA ILE A 10 3.25 -23.03 -12.06
C ILE A 10 2.51 -24.28 -12.48
N THR A 11 2.10 -24.34 -13.76
CA THR A 11 1.51 -25.54 -14.36
C THR A 11 2.42 -26.03 -15.50
N ALA A 12 2.92 -27.25 -15.38
CA ALA A 12 3.68 -27.89 -16.45
C ALA A 12 2.71 -28.44 -17.50
N THR A 13 2.79 -27.92 -18.73
CA THR A 13 1.98 -28.40 -19.85
C THR A 13 2.86 -29.23 -20.79
N MET A 14 2.47 -30.47 -21.01
CA MET A 14 3.13 -31.33 -21.97
C MET A 14 2.57 -31.07 -23.37
N ALA A 15 3.46 -30.85 -24.35
CA ALA A 15 3.04 -30.90 -25.75
C ALA A 15 2.57 -32.32 -26.07
N THR A 16 1.49 -32.46 -26.82
CA THR A 16 1.01 -33.76 -27.29
C THR A 16 2.13 -34.44 -28.08
N PRO A 17 2.59 -35.66 -27.71
CA PRO A 17 3.59 -36.37 -28.48
C PRO A 17 3.14 -36.51 -29.94
N ALA A 18 4.06 -36.37 -30.88
CA ALA A 18 3.75 -36.68 -32.29
C ALA A 18 3.23 -38.12 -32.40
N ALA A 19 2.24 -38.34 -33.25
CA ALA A 19 1.66 -39.68 -33.47
C ALA A 19 2.77 -40.68 -33.79
N GLY A 20 2.91 -41.77 -33.00
CA GLY A 20 3.94 -42.80 -33.15
C GLY A 20 5.06 -42.79 -32.11
N ILE A 21 5.12 -41.77 -31.23
CA ILE A 21 6.05 -41.79 -30.09
C ILE A 21 5.39 -42.57 -28.94
N ASN A 22 5.94 -43.71 -28.66
CA ASN A 22 5.44 -44.65 -27.65
C ASN A 22 6.07 -44.28 -26.27
N ASP A 23 5.91 -43.04 -25.80
CA ASP A 23 6.26 -42.72 -24.44
C ASP A 23 5.11 -43.15 -23.50
N ASN A 24 5.45 -43.63 -22.31
CA ASN A 24 4.44 -43.99 -21.33
C ASN A 24 3.87 -42.68 -20.76
N PRO A 25 2.56 -42.37 -20.93
CA PRO A 25 1.95 -41.11 -20.56
C PRO A 25 1.85 -40.87 -19.04
N VAL A 26 2.44 -41.73 -18.23
CA VAL A 26 2.54 -41.50 -16.79
C VAL A 26 3.76 -40.61 -16.50
N TYR A 27 3.51 -39.42 -15.99
CA TYR A 27 4.56 -38.46 -15.70
C TYR A 27 4.60 -38.12 -14.21
N THR A 28 5.80 -37.80 -13.72
CA THR A 28 6.02 -37.20 -12.41
C THR A 28 6.68 -35.84 -12.60
N TYR A 29 6.33 -34.92 -11.73
CA TYR A 29 6.73 -33.53 -11.78
C TYR A 29 7.47 -33.15 -10.51
N THR A 30 8.62 -32.51 -10.65
CA THR A 30 9.42 -31.97 -9.53
C THR A 30 9.73 -30.52 -9.81
N LEU A 31 9.63 -29.67 -8.78
CA LEU A 31 9.99 -28.27 -8.83
C LEU A 31 11.07 -28.00 -7.80
N THR A 32 12.14 -27.34 -8.22
CA THR A 32 13.24 -26.90 -7.35
C THR A 32 13.59 -25.44 -7.66
N GLY A 33 14.15 -24.74 -6.70
CA GLY A 33 14.63 -23.36 -6.86
C GLY A 33 14.81 -22.67 -5.52
N THR A 34 14.89 -21.36 -5.58
CA THR A 34 15.07 -20.52 -4.39
C THR A 34 14.11 -19.34 -4.49
N THR A 35 13.48 -18.95 -3.39
CA THR A 35 12.65 -17.74 -3.35
C THR A 35 13.50 -16.48 -3.43
N VAL A 36 12.90 -15.33 -3.73
CA VAL A 36 13.56 -14.02 -3.67
C VAL A 36 14.17 -13.74 -2.29
N GLY A 37 13.58 -14.28 -1.22
CA GLY A 37 14.09 -14.22 0.15
C GLY A 37 15.24 -15.21 0.46
N GLY A 38 15.71 -16.01 -0.53
CA GLY A 38 16.79 -16.97 -0.36
C GLY A 38 16.39 -18.30 0.28
N VAL A 39 15.09 -18.61 0.35
CA VAL A 39 14.59 -19.87 0.91
C VAL A 39 14.55 -20.94 -0.17
N PRO A 40 15.21 -22.11 0.04
CA PRO A 40 15.16 -23.22 -0.91
C PRO A 40 13.74 -23.81 -1.01
N VAL A 41 13.29 -24.05 -2.23
CA VAL A 41 12.01 -24.72 -2.53
C VAL A 41 12.31 -26.05 -3.23
N ASN A 42 11.67 -27.12 -2.75
CA ASN A 42 11.73 -28.45 -3.35
C ASN A 42 10.36 -29.12 -3.19
N MET A 43 9.64 -29.32 -4.31
CA MET A 43 8.31 -29.91 -4.34
C MET A 43 8.29 -31.11 -5.29
N GLY A 44 7.62 -32.18 -4.86
CA GLY A 44 7.52 -33.43 -5.65
C GLY A 44 8.60 -34.46 -5.25
N PRO A 45 8.75 -35.58 -6.05
CA PRO A 45 7.98 -35.88 -7.25
C PRO A 45 6.49 -36.12 -6.98
N GLN A 46 5.63 -35.57 -7.84
CA GLN A 46 4.16 -35.66 -7.73
C GLN A 46 3.53 -35.97 -9.09
N PRO A 47 2.34 -36.63 -9.15
CA PRO A 47 1.65 -36.87 -10.42
C PRO A 47 0.92 -35.64 -10.97
N SER A 48 0.67 -34.61 -10.14
CA SER A 48 0.03 -33.37 -10.56
C SER A 48 1.02 -32.45 -11.27
N PRO A 49 0.67 -31.87 -12.43
CA PRO A 49 1.50 -30.89 -13.10
C PRO A 49 1.43 -29.48 -12.44
N LEU A 50 0.55 -29.28 -11.45
CA LEU A 50 0.33 -28.00 -10.78
C LEU A 50 1.17 -27.91 -9.51
N PHE A 51 1.97 -26.85 -9.42
CA PHE A 51 2.61 -26.38 -8.20
C PHE A 51 1.95 -25.07 -7.77
N SER A 52 1.61 -24.95 -6.50
CA SER A 52 0.93 -23.78 -5.93
C SER A 52 1.54 -23.40 -4.58
N GLY A 53 1.19 -22.22 -4.08
CA GLY A 53 1.77 -21.71 -2.85
C GLY A 53 3.21 -21.23 -3.03
N LEU A 54 3.56 -20.77 -4.22
CA LEU A 54 4.91 -20.30 -4.54
C LEU A 54 5.03 -18.81 -4.20
N GLU A 55 6.12 -18.47 -3.53
CA GLU A 55 6.61 -17.09 -3.45
C GLU A 55 7.29 -16.70 -4.77
N ALA A 56 7.67 -15.43 -4.90
CA ALA A 56 8.52 -14.99 -6.00
C ALA A 56 9.86 -15.76 -5.99
N SER A 57 10.35 -16.13 -7.17
CA SER A 57 11.64 -16.79 -7.32
C SER A 57 12.79 -15.79 -7.25
N ASP A 58 13.98 -16.28 -6.97
CA ASP A 58 15.21 -15.53 -7.22
C ASP A 58 15.43 -15.33 -8.74
N ILE A 59 16.50 -14.65 -9.10
CA ILE A 59 16.86 -14.34 -10.49
C ILE A 59 17.09 -15.61 -11.36
N ASN A 60 17.34 -16.76 -10.74
CA ASN A 60 17.54 -18.02 -11.46
C ASN A 60 16.21 -18.73 -11.78
N GLY A 61 15.13 -18.34 -11.12
CA GLY A 61 13.79 -18.91 -11.30
C GLY A 61 13.61 -20.29 -10.67
N TYR A 62 12.42 -20.85 -10.85
CA TYR A 62 12.11 -22.23 -10.48
C TYR A 62 12.35 -23.16 -11.65
N THR A 63 12.97 -24.29 -11.38
CA THR A 63 13.25 -25.35 -12.36
C THR A 63 12.23 -26.47 -12.18
N VAL A 64 11.43 -26.71 -13.21
CA VAL A 64 10.49 -27.84 -13.29
C VAL A 64 11.11 -28.94 -14.08
N VAL A 65 11.13 -30.14 -13.50
CA VAL A 65 11.56 -31.38 -14.16
C VAL A 65 10.34 -32.28 -14.34
N VAL A 66 10.08 -32.70 -15.57
CA VAL A 66 9.04 -33.68 -15.89
C VAL A 66 9.72 -34.97 -16.28
N THR A 67 9.37 -36.06 -15.60
CA THR A 67 9.98 -37.40 -15.84
C THR A 67 8.90 -38.42 -16.24
N SER A 68 9.07 -39.08 -17.34
CA SER A 68 8.18 -40.16 -17.77
C SER A 68 8.44 -41.45 -17.00
N ALA A 69 7.50 -42.40 -17.01
CA ALA A 69 7.67 -43.72 -16.38
C ALA A 69 8.82 -44.54 -16.97
N ARG A 70 9.35 -44.16 -18.12
CA ARG A 70 10.55 -44.79 -18.74
C ARG A 70 11.87 -44.10 -18.38
N GLY A 71 11.79 -43.03 -17.55
CA GLY A 71 12.97 -42.31 -17.10
C GLY A 71 13.43 -41.19 -18.04
N CYS A 72 12.72 -40.91 -19.14
CA CYS A 72 13.02 -39.73 -19.96
C CYS A 72 12.62 -38.49 -19.19
N ALA A 73 13.49 -37.48 -19.13
CA ALA A 73 13.23 -36.25 -18.41
C ALA A 73 13.42 -35.02 -19.30
N GLU A 74 12.57 -34.02 -19.10
CA GLU A 74 12.69 -32.67 -19.69
C GLU A 74 12.67 -31.63 -18.57
N THR A 75 13.45 -30.58 -18.73
CA THR A 75 13.64 -29.54 -17.72
C THR A 75 13.34 -28.17 -18.30
N LYS A 76 12.57 -27.36 -17.56
CA LYS A 76 12.29 -25.94 -17.87
C LYS A 76 12.46 -25.09 -16.64
N THR A 77 12.97 -23.87 -16.85
CA THR A 77 13.07 -22.87 -15.81
C THR A 77 12.10 -21.73 -16.11
N VAL A 78 11.44 -21.21 -15.08
CA VAL A 78 10.49 -20.09 -15.15
C VAL A 78 10.70 -19.19 -13.96
N ILE A 79 10.65 -17.88 -14.20
CA ILE A 79 10.67 -16.87 -13.13
C ILE A 79 9.22 -16.62 -12.67
N VAL A 80 9.02 -16.60 -11.37
CA VAL A 80 7.79 -16.14 -10.72
C VAL A 80 8.11 -14.79 -10.11
N ASP A 81 7.54 -13.73 -10.68
CA ASP A 81 7.73 -12.36 -10.22
C ASP A 81 6.68 -11.96 -9.18
N GLU A 82 7.00 -10.96 -8.37
CA GLU A 82 6.07 -10.28 -7.47
C GLU A 82 6.04 -8.77 -7.74
N PRO A 83 4.92 -8.08 -7.46
CA PRO A 83 4.88 -6.63 -7.54
C PRO A 83 5.78 -6.00 -6.47
N GLY A 84 6.31 -4.81 -6.75
CA GLY A 84 7.03 -4.04 -5.73
C GLY A 84 6.14 -3.67 -4.55
N LEU A 85 6.75 -3.38 -3.40
CA LEU A 85 6.04 -2.81 -2.24
C LEU A 85 5.30 -1.53 -2.62
N ILE A 86 4.09 -1.35 -2.12
CA ILE A 86 3.38 -0.08 -2.27
C ILE A 86 4.05 0.95 -1.37
N MET A 87 4.67 1.94 -2.00
CA MET A 87 5.32 3.06 -1.32
C MET A 87 4.39 4.27 -1.38
N VAL A 88 3.92 4.70 -0.22
CA VAL A 88 3.03 5.86 -0.08
C VAL A 88 3.86 7.06 0.38
N PRO A 89 4.09 8.06 -0.49
CA PRO A 89 4.82 9.27 -0.10
C PRO A 89 4.00 10.11 0.88
N ALA A 90 4.65 11.12 1.48
CA ALA A 90 3.98 12.01 2.41
C ALA A 90 2.81 12.74 1.72
N PRO A 91 1.56 12.62 2.23
CA PRO A 91 0.41 13.32 1.68
C PRO A 91 0.52 14.84 1.83
N ALA A 92 -0.17 15.58 0.97
CA ALA A 92 -0.33 17.01 1.12
C ALA A 92 -1.27 17.31 2.29
N VAL A 93 -0.90 18.27 3.14
CA VAL A 93 -1.67 18.67 4.32
C VAL A 93 -2.04 20.14 4.23
N VAL A 94 -3.31 20.45 4.34
CA VAL A 94 -3.80 21.80 4.59
C VAL A 94 -4.22 21.87 6.06
N GLN A 95 -3.61 22.76 6.84
CA GLN A 95 -3.94 22.97 8.24
C GLN A 95 -5.25 23.76 8.38
N PHE A 96 -5.86 23.71 9.57
CA PHE A 96 -6.95 24.62 9.90
C PHE A 96 -6.54 26.07 9.66
N ARG A 97 -7.46 26.88 9.14
CA ARG A 97 -7.23 28.30 8.88
C ARG A 97 -8.43 29.12 9.35
N CYS A 98 -8.15 30.34 9.81
CA CYS A 98 -9.20 31.33 10.04
C CYS A 98 -9.68 31.90 8.71
N THR A 99 -10.97 32.17 8.65
CA THR A 99 -11.62 32.95 7.57
C THR A 99 -12.20 34.22 8.12
N THR A 100 -12.72 35.07 7.24
CA THR A 100 -13.41 36.31 7.63
C THR A 100 -14.54 36.02 8.64
N GLY A 101 -14.61 36.78 9.73
CA GLY A 101 -15.59 36.57 10.79
C GLY A 101 -15.19 35.53 11.84
N ASN A 102 -13.88 35.21 11.95
CA ASN A 102 -13.33 34.28 12.93
C ASN A 102 -13.93 32.86 12.84
N THR A 103 -14.33 32.46 11.63
CA THR A 103 -14.73 31.09 11.32
C THR A 103 -13.52 30.29 10.85
N ASN A 104 -13.61 28.94 10.87
CA ASN A 104 -12.53 28.08 10.46
C ASN A 104 -12.77 27.41 9.10
N ASN A 105 -11.70 27.22 8.34
CA ASN A 105 -11.65 26.21 7.28
C ASN A 105 -11.08 24.93 7.88
N LEU A 106 -11.71 23.81 7.55
CA LEU A 106 -11.30 22.50 8.02
C LEU A 106 -9.94 22.11 7.42
N ALA A 107 -9.17 21.33 8.18
CA ALA A 107 -7.93 20.78 7.69
C ALA A 107 -8.18 19.59 6.76
N THR A 108 -7.28 19.37 5.80
CA THR A 108 -7.38 18.23 4.88
C THR A 108 -6.05 17.50 4.74
N ILE A 109 -6.14 16.19 4.54
CA ILE A 109 -5.04 15.30 4.14
C ILE A 109 -5.38 14.79 2.75
N THR A 110 -4.49 15.01 1.77
CA THR A 110 -4.70 14.60 0.38
C THR A 110 -3.55 13.69 -0.06
N VAL A 111 -3.88 12.47 -0.44
CA VAL A 111 -2.93 11.53 -1.08
C VAL A 111 -2.93 11.77 -2.58
N ASP A 112 -1.77 11.94 -3.18
CA ASP A 112 -1.65 11.99 -4.63
C ASP A 112 -1.37 10.58 -5.18
N PRO A 113 -2.35 9.93 -5.84
CA PRO A 113 -2.16 8.58 -6.35
C PRO A 113 -1.10 8.47 -7.44
N THR A 114 -0.76 9.56 -8.11
CA THR A 114 0.27 9.56 -9.17
C THR A 114 1.69 9.46 -8.63
N LEU A 115 1.89 9.73 -7.36
CA LEU A 115 3.18 9.64 -6.66
C LEU A 115 3.39 8.30 -5.95
N ILE A 116 2.35 7.48 -5.84
CA ILE A 116 2.44 6.14 -5.24
C ILE A 116 3.11 5.20 -6.23
N THR A 117 3.95 4.31 -5.73
CA THR A 117 4.64 3.30 -6.55
C THR A 117 4.45 1.90 -5.97
N GLY A 118 4.64 0.87 -6.79
CA GLY A 118 4.49 -0.53 -6.38
C GLY A 118 3.07 -1.06 -6.44
N GLY A 119 2.84 -2.27 -5.95
CA GLY A 119 1.57 -2.98 -6.09
C GLY A 119 1.19 -3.21 -7.55
N SER A 120 -0.11 -3.23 -7.83
CA SER A 120 -0.64 -3.34 -9.19
C SER A 120 -0.56 -2.01 -9.98
N GLY A 121 -0.26 -0.89 -9.31
CA GLY A 121 -0.32 0.45 -9.88
C GLY A 121 -1.73 1.05 -10.00
N ASN A 122 -2.77 0.30 -9.63
CA ASN A 122 -4.16 0.75 -9.62
C ASN A 122 -4.67 0.83 -8.17
N TYR A 123 -4.64 2.03 -7.58
CA TYR A 123 -4.99 2.25 -6.17
C TYR A 123 -6.46 2.62 -6.05
N VAL A 124 -7.22 1.84 -5.29
CA VAL A 124 -8.69 1.87 -5.29
C VAL A 124 -9.30 2.28 -3.96
N ASN A 125 -8.58 2.08 -2.84
CA ASN A 125 -9.06 2.45 -1.51
C ASN A 125 -7.98 3.14 -0.68
N TYR A 126 -8.43 4.07 0.15
CA TYR A 126 -7.62 4.84 1.09
C TYR A 126 -8.22 4.71 2.48
N GLU A 127 -7.39 4.44 3.47
CA GLU A 127 -7.79 4.35 4.86
C GLU A 127 -7.05 5.41 5.66
N PHE A 128 -7.80 6.34 6.26
CA PHE A 128 -7.24 7.37 7.12
C PHE A 128 -7.45 6.97 8.57
N ILE A 129 -6.36 6.94 9.34
CA ILE A 129 -6.33 6.48 10.72
C ILE A 129 -5.75 7.58 11.60
N LYS A 130 -6.49 7.98 12.65
CA LYS A 130 -5.98 8.86 13.70
C LYS A 130 -5.23 8.03 14.74
N LEU A 131 -3.99 8.41 15.00
CA LEU A 131 -3.15 7.76 15.98
C LEU A 131 -3.48 8.24 17.39
N GLY A 132 -3.50 7.31 18.35
CA GLY A 132 -3.77 7.60 19.76
C GLY A 132 -3.39 6.42 20.64
N THR A 133 -3.87 6.40 21.88
CA THR A 133 -3.75 5.20 22.74
C THR A 133 -4.43 3.98 22.13
N THR A 134 -5.51 4.22 21.39
CA THR A 134 -6.13 3.29 20.46
C THR A 134 -6.25 4.01 19.12
N ASN A 135 -5.73 3.40 18.05
CA ASN A 135 -5.86 3.94 16.71
C ASN A 135 -7.30 3.87 16.24
N THR A 136 -7.79 4.96 15.64
CA THR A 136 -9.18 5.07 15.19
C THR A 136 -9.21 5.23 13.68
N GLN A 137 -9.87 4.29 12.98
CA GLN A 137 -10.18 4.43 11.57
C GLN A 137 -11.23 5.52 11.39
N LEU A 138 -10.88 6.55 10.63
CA LEU A 138 -11.76 7.70 10.36
C LEU A 138 -12.50 7.56 9.04
N TYR A 139 -11.84 6.96 8.05
CA TYR A 139 -12.39 6.74 6.73
C TYR A 139 -11.75 5.50 6.08
N PHE A 140 -12.54 4.77 5.30
CA PHE A 140 -12.10 3.73 4.38
C PHE A 140 -12.95 3.79 3.11
N GLY A 141 -12.32 3.92 1.94
CA GLY A 141 -13.02 3.98 0.66
C GLY A 141 -12.19 4.61 -0.46
N PRO A 142 -12.83 4.90 -1.61
CA PRO A 142 -12.12 5.34 -2.82
C PRO A 142 -11.67 6.81 -2.80
N ASN A 143 -12.08 7.60 -1.78
CA ASN A 143 -11.71 9.00 -1.72
C ASN A 143 -10.29 9.16 -1.16
N ASN A 144 -9.39 9.75 -1.94
CA ASN A 144 -8.01 10.05 -1.57
C ASN A 144 -7.85 11.32 -0.73
N VAL A 145 -8.96 11.96 -0.32
CA VAL A 145 -8.97 13.16 0.50
C VAL A 145 -9.78 12.91 1.78
N TYR A 146 -9.19 13.21 2.91
CA TYR A 146 -9.85 13.24 4.22
C TYR A 146 -9.92 14.67 4.72
N THR A 147 -11.08 15.04 5.28
CA THR A 147 -11.31 16.34 5.92
C THR A 147 -11.46 16.13 7.43
N GLU A 148 -10.59 16.78 8.22
CA GLU A 148 -10.64 16.72 9.67
C GLU A 148 -11.59 17.77 10.21
N ALA A 149 -12.61 17.31 10.95
CA ALA A 149 -13.60 18.15 11.59
C ALA A 149 -13.33 18.37 13.09
N ASP A 150 -12.52 17.50 13.70
CA ASP A 150 -12.11 17.65 15.11
C ASP A 150 -11.02 18.70 15.21
N LEU A 151 -11.38 19.86 15.75
CA LEU A 151 -10.51 21.03 15.89
C LEU A 151 -9.30 20.78 16.82
N SER A 152 -9.29 19.69 17.56
CA SER A 152 -8.13 19.30 18.37
C SER A 152 -6.94 18.83 17.52
N GLY A 153 -7.19 18.55 16.22
CA GLY A 153 -6.17 17.99 15.34
C GLY A 153 -5.67 16.62 15.78
N GLY A 154 -4.42 16.32 15.46
CA GLY A 154 -3.83 15.05 15.87
C GLY A 154 -2.73 14.56 14.94
N SER A 155 -2.40 13.28 15.10
CA SER A 155 -1.42 12.57 14.29
C SER A 155 -2.14 11.46 13.51
N TYR A 156 -1.78 11.29 12.24
CA TYR A 156 -2.51 10.41 11.31
C TYR A 156 -1.54 9.56 10.49
N ILE A 157 -2.02 8.40 10.05
CA ILE A 157 -1.39 7.61 8.99
C ILE A 157 -2.42 7.31 7.91
N VAL A 158 -1.95 7.03 6.71
CA VAL A 158 -2.81 6.61 5.60
C VAL A 158 -2.32 5.28 5.07
N ASN A 159 -3.23 4.32 4.97
CA ASN A 159 -3.03 3.09 4.22
C ASN A 159 -3.66 3.26 2.83
N VAL A 160 -2.98 2.78 1.81
CA VAL A 160 -3.46 2.76 0.43
C VAL A 160 -3.54 1.32 -0.03
N TYR A 161 -4.64 0.97 -0.67
CA TYR A 161 -4.91 -0.39 -1.15
C TYR A 161 -5.05 -0.38 -2.68
N ASP A 162 -4.41 -1.33 -3.33
CA ASP A 162 -4.59 -1.54 -4.76
C ASP A 162 -5.81 -2.45 -5.07
N ASP A 163 -6.10 -2.66 -6.35
CA ASP A 163 -7.21 -3.49 -6.83
C ASP A 163 -7.01 -5.00 -6.58
N LYS A 164 -5.85 -5.41 -6.09
CA LYS A 164 -5.54 -6.78 -5.64
C LYS A 164 -5.64 -6.93 -4.13
N GLY A 165 -5.91 -5.84 -3.39
CA GLY A 165 -5.99 -5.81 -1.94
C GLY A 165 -4.64 -5.70 -1.25
N CYS A 166 -3.56 -5.43 -1.98
CA CYS A 166 -2.26 -5.16 -1.37
C CYS A 166 -2.26 -3.78 -0.73
N ALA A 167 -1.64 -3.64 0.43
CA ALA A 167 -1.61 -2.41 1.20
C ALA A 167 -0.21 -1.81 1.30
N GLY A 168 -0.15 -0.49 1.26
CA GLY A 168 1.02 0.31 1.64
C GLY A 168 0.62 1.39 2.63
N THR A 169 1.53 1.78 3.51
CA THR A 169 1.28 2.76 4.57
C THR A 169 2.26 3.93 4.45
N THR A 170 1.82 5.13 4.82
CA THR A 170 2.72 6.29 4.95
C THR A 170 3.83 6.01 5.94
N THR A 171 5.08 6.32 5.57
CA THR A 171 6.27 6.00 6.37
C THR A 171 6.42 6.87 7.63
N THR A 172 5.81 8.06 7.64
CA THR A 172 5.85 8.99 8.76
C THR A 172 4.45 9.46 9.12
N PRO A 173 4.16 9.65 10.42
CA PRO A 173 2.89 10.23 10.83
C PRO A 173 2.70 11.65 10.30
N ILE A 174 1.45 11.94 9.95
CA ILE A 174 0.99 13.23 9.41
C ILE A 174 0.42 14.03 10.59
N ALA A 175 0.90 15.25 10.80
CA ALA A 175 0.42 16.10 11.88
C ALA A 175 -0.58 17.17 11.38
N ILE A 176 -1.74 17.24 12.02
CA ILE A 176 -2.65 18.39 11.95
C ILE A 176 -2.63 19.09 13.31
N ALA A 177 -2.19 20.36 13.32
CA ALA A 177 -2.16 21.16 14.53
C ALA A 177 -3.58 21.50 15.01
N PRO A 178 -3.82 21.66 16.33
CA PRO A 178 -5.12 22.09 16.81
C PRO A 178 -5.46 23.49 16.30
N TYR A 179 -6.74 23.73 16.04
CA TYR A 179 -7.25 25.06 15.71
C TYR A 179 -7.39 25.88 16.98
N ILE A 180 -6.77 27.05 17.00
CA ILE A 180 -6.92 28.03 18.10
C ILE A 180 -7.61 29.27 17.53
N ALA A 181 -8.86 29.50 17.90
CA ALA A 181 -9.59 30.72 17.55
C ALA A 181 -8.95 31.93 18.23
N LEU A 182 -9.02 33.08 17.58
CA LEU A 182 -8.77 34.34 18.28
C LEU A 182 -9.88 34.57 19.30
N ASP A 183 -9.53 34.52 20.58
CA ASP A 183 -10.46 34.72 21.66
C ASP A 183 -10.33 36.17 22.15
N GLN A 184 -11.44 36.84 22.27
CA GLN A 184 -11.64 38.17 22.87
C GLN A 184 -10.54 39.21 22.61
N VAL A 185 -10.77 40.05 21.61
CA VAL A 185 -10.06 41.32 21.51
C VAL A 185 -10.77 42.35 22.39
N SER A 186 -10.13 42.81 23.45
CA SER A 186 -10.59 43.95 24.24
C SER A 186 -9.84 45.21 23.82
N VAL A 187 -10.56 46.28 23.59
CA VAL A 187 -10.02 47.63 23.37
C VAL A 187 -10.40 48.51 24.51
N ALA A 188 -9.42 49.19 25.07
CA ALA A 188 -9.66 50.18 26.12
C ALA A 188 -9.23 51.55 25.61
N ILE A 189 -9.98 52.57 25.97
CA ILE A 189 -9.57 53.96 25.78
C ILE A 189 -8.62 54.30 26.93
N ASN A 190 -7.33 54.41 26.62
CA ASN A 190 -6.32 54.78 27.63
C ASN A 190 -6.37 56.25 27.99
N GLN A 191 -6.75 57.07 27.00
CA GLN A 191 -6.87 58.50 27.18
C GLN A 191 -8.00 59.03 26.29
N ALA A 192 -9.03 59.60 26.88
CA ALA A 192 -10.09 60.24 26.13
C ALA A 192 -9.62 61.58 25.56
N ILE A 193 -10.15 61.96 24.40
CA ILE A 193 -9.93 63.30 23.80
C ILE A 193 -10.45 64.36 24.73
N THR A 194 -9.56 65.27 25.13
CA THR A 194 -9.88 66.47 25.87
C THR A 194 -9.48 67.68 25.04
N CYS A 195 -9.76 68.90 25.55
CA CYS A 195 -9.33 70.11 24.87
C CYS A 195 -7.82 70.27 24.75
N THR A 196 -7.05 69.45 25.47
CA THR A 196 -5.57 69.51 25.49
C THR A 196 -4.87 68.24 25.03
N ASN A 197 -5.56 67.06 24.98
CA ASN A 197 -4.97 65.78 24.64
C ASN A 197 -5.78 65.04 23.56
N LEU A 198 -5.08 64.35 22.68
CA LEU A 198 -5.68 63.41 21.71
C LEU A 198 -6.02 62.08 22.42
N GLU A 199 -7.03 61.38 21.91
CA GLU A 199 -7.40 60.06 22.35
C GLU A 199 -6.31 59.04 21.97
N ASP A 200 -5.94 58.13 22.90
CA ASP A 200 -5.00 57.04 22.67
C ASP A 200 -5.72 55.72 22.84
N ILE A 201 -5.63 54.87 21.80
CA ILE A 201 -6.28 53.56 21.73
C ILE A 201 -5.18 52.50 21.61
N THR A 202 -5.14 51.54 22.49
CA THR A 202 -4.24 50.38 22.49
C THR A 202 -4.97 49.06 22.26
#